data_87b8df64d563957bafea44fc723850b1
#
_entry.id   87b8df64d563957bafea44fc723850b1
#
_cell.length_a   1.000
_cell.length_b   1.000
_cell.length_c   1.000
_cell.angle_alpha   90.00
_cell.angle_beta   90.00
_cell.angle_gamma   90.00
#
_symmetry.space_group_name_H-M   'P 1'
#
loop_
_entity.id
_entity.type
_entity.pdbx_description
1 polymer ?
#
loop_
_entity_poly.entity_id
_entity_poly.type
_entity_poly.pdbx_seq_one_letter_code
_entity_poly.pdbx_strand_id
1 'polypeptide(L)'
;IRLSMQDTIGNKTFALRKALHGLQIELAQLDSSQLYQIAHGFSLMMELINACENAYRIFRINQRKEKAYTDKPQGIHYVLTAHPTEARTNEFLTLFKAIRDYLVDTLKSPYLMDESYLDQMLKISLQINIANYEKPSVEDEARYIYQYALSPLNIKLYHSFLVKGIPIQLRTWVGGDKDGHSGVNEEIMVKSLELSRSFFIDYIQKSLKEVLEIVTLTTSLNANKTLENQIHQFIEKAHALRKIQSRDYETVSAFQKELTAIQTNTLTFIHFELEQFSVISGIFQLYPALVIPLELREDSTVVKESLTSIEKTTITKMLEQVYSITHGTDPKNYIRGFILSMVESAEDIKNGISLVKRIFGSYALPVVPLFENQLALTSADTILNHSITEDIRQKHLTQWDGSYEVMLGYSDSSKENGVFPSRLMIAKSFKSIQSTLENKNLRPIFFHGSGGSIERGGGDINEQTASWSKEVMANYKVTIQGEMIARLFGSSSILKSQIDKFLDIYAQKDKNTPNDYPEELLLFSAKVSQKYKELIQSEWFWPTIEQASPYHFLTELKIGSRPTKRKSGPDQRK
;
A
#
# COMPACT_ATOMS: atom_id res chain seq x y z
N ILE A 1 -41.36 -6.09 -0.48
CA ILE A 1 -40.40 -6.96 0.21
C ILE A 1 -40.73 -7.00 1.71
N ARG A 2 -40.82 -5.87 2.43
CA ARG A 2 -41.10 -5.83 3.87
C ARG A 2 -42.45 -6.45 4.25
N LEU A 3 -43.49 -6.19 3.47
CA LEU A 3 -44.84 -6.76 3.68
C LEU A 3 -44.86 -8.27 3.41
N SER A 4 -44.22 -8.73 2.32
CA SER A 4 -44.16 -10.17 2.03
C SER A 4 -43.30 -10.99 3.01
N MET A 5 -42.35 -10.35 3.71
CA MET A 5 -41.59 -10.99 4.76
C MET A 5 -42.34 -11.09 6.10
N GLN A 6 -43.29 -10.18 6.38
CA GLN A 6 -44.12 -10.25 7.59
C GLN A 6 -45.12 -11.40 7.56
N ASP A 7 -45.62 -11.79 6.40
CA ASP A 7 -46.64 -12.85 6.26
C ASP A 7 -46.11 -14.29 6.42
N THR A 8 -44.80 -14.47 6.60
CA THR A 8 -44.16 -15.80 6.59
C THR A 8 -43.18 -16.01 7.76
N ILE A 9 -43.60 -15.66 8.97
CA ILE A 9 -42.84 -15.96 10.20
C ILE A 9 -42.87 -17.50 10.42
N GLY A 10 -41.88 -18.20 9.88
CA GLY A 10 -41.74 -19.65 10.03
C GLY A 10 -40.89 -20.32 8.97
N ASN A 11 -40.84 -19.78 7.75
CA ASN A 11 -40.03 -20.34 6.66
C ASN A 11 -39.26 -19.23 5.91
N LYS A 12 -38.11 -18.86 6.47
CA LYS A 12 -37.25 -17.79 5.93
C LYS A 12 -36.88 -17.97 4.46
N THR A 13 -36.67 -19.22 4.02
CA THR A 13 -36.30 -19.53 2.63
C THR A 13 -37.47 -19.30 1.68
N PHE A 14 -38.67 -19.66 2.08
CA PHE A 14 -39.88 -19.44 1.26
C PHE A 14 -40.23 -17.95 1.17
N ALA A 15 -40.14 -17.22 2.29
CA ALA A 15 -40.35 -15.78 2.32
C ALA A 15 -39.37 -15.03 1.42
N LEU A 16 -38.09 -15.40 1.47
CA LEU A 16 -37.04 -14.81 0.62
C LEU A 16 -37.30 -15.08 -0.87
N ARG A 17 -37.63 -16.33 -1.25
CA ARG A 17 -37.96 -16.69 -2.64
C ARG A 17 -39.16 -15.91 -3.16
N LYS A 18 -40.22 -15.80 -2.37
CA LYS A 18 -41.42 -15.02 -2.72
C LYS A 18 -41.10 -13.53 -2.89
N ALA A 19 -40.30 -12.96 -2.00
CA ALA A 19 -39.85 -11.56 -2.10
C ALA A 19 -38.99 -11.31 -3.33
N LEU A 20 -38.04 -12.19 -3.63
CA LEU A 20 -37.19 -12.10 -4.83
C LEU A 20 -38.00 -12.25 -6.13
N HIS A 21 -38.96 -13.17 -6.17
CA HIS A 21 -39.83 -13.36 -7.34
C HIS A 21 -40.72 -12.13 -7.57
N GLY A 22 -41.31 -11.55 -6.49
CA GLY A 22 -42.06 -10.30 -6.60
C GLY A 22 -41.20 -9.14 -7.11
N LEU A 23 -39.98 -9.01 -6.59
CA LEU A 23 -39.03 -7.99 -7.05
C LEU A 23 -38.65 -8.18 -8.53
N GLN A 24 -38.43 -9.42 -8.99
CA GLN A 24 -38.13 -9.70 -10.40
C GLN A 24 -39.28 -9.27 -11.32
N ILE A 25 -40.53 -9.53 -10.94
CA ILE A 25 -41.71 -9.11 -11.72
C ILE A 25 -41.80 -7.57 -11.80
N GLU A 26 -41.60 -6.89 -10.69
CA GLU A 26 -41.62 -5.42 -10.67
C GLU A 26 -40.49 -4.81 -11.49
N LEU A 27 -39.25 -5.30 -11.32
CA LEU A 27 -38.09 -4.82 -12.08
C LEU A 27 -38.21 -5.09 -13.59
N ALA A 28 -38.85 -6.18 -13.99
CA ALA A 28 -39.05 -6.52 -15.41
C ALA A 28 -40.01 -5.53 -16.13
N GLN A 29 -40.78 -4.72 -15.40
CA GLN A 29 -41.68 -3.71 -15.96
C GLN A 29 -41.02 -2.34 -16.15
N LEU A 30 -39.79 -2.17 -15.65
CA LEU A 30 -39.08 -0.88 -15.67
C LEU A 30 -38.18 -0.77 -16.90
N ASP A 31 -38.06 0.43 -17.41
CA ASP A 31 -37.08 0.73 -18.45
C ASP A 31 -35.64 0.82 -17.89
N SER A 32 -34.66 0.87 -18.78
CA SER A 32 -33.22 0.90 -18.40
C SER A 32 -32.86 2.12 -17.56
N SER A 33 -33.51 3.27 -17.78
CA SER A 33 -33.26 4.50 -17.01
C SER A 33 -33.78 4.37 -15.57
N GLN A 34 -34.97 3.81 -15.40
CA GLN A 34 -35.58 3.56 -14.10
C GLN A 34 -34.76 2.50 -13.32
N LEU A 35 -34.32 1.43 -13.99
CA LEU A 35 -33.44 0.42 -13.39
C LEU A 35 -32.11 1.02 -12.92
N TYR A 36 -31.51 1.90 -13.73
CA TYR A 36 -30.31 2.60 -13.37
C TYR A 36 -30.51 3.49 -12.12
N GLN A 37 -31.61 4.29 -12.08
CA GLN A 37 -31.90 5.15 -10.93
C GLN A 37 -32.09 4.36 -9.64
N ILE A 38 -32.76 3.20 -9.70
CA ILE A 38 -32.94 2.31 -8.54
C ILE A 38 -31.60 1.76 -8.09
N ALA A 39 -30.79 1.23 -9.00
CA ALA A 39 -29.48 0.69 -8.71
C ALA A 39 -28.55 1.76 -8.11
N HIS A 40 -28.55 2.97 -8.69
CA HIS A 40 -27.80 4.12 -8.22
C HIS A 40 -28.23 4.52 -6.80
N GLY A 41 -29.53 4.67 -6.56
CA GLY A 41 -30.08 5.01 -5.24
C GLY A 41 -29.74 3.95 -4.18
N PHE A 42 -29.78 2.66 -4.54
CA PHE A 42 -29.39 1.57 -3.65
C PHE A 42 -27.89 1.63 -3.28
N SER A 43 -27.05 1.89 -4.27
CA SER A 43 -25.60 2.02 -4.06
C SER A 43 -25.28 3.23 -3.17
N LEU A 44 -25.95 4.38 -3.40
CA LEU A 44 -25.81 5.56 -2.53
C LEU A 44 -26.24 5.28 -1.09
N MET A 45 -27.35 4.56 -0.89
CA MET A 45 -27.82 4.20 0.45
C MET A 45 -26.77 3.35 1.18
N MET A 46 -26.15 2.38 0.51
CA MET A 46 -25.09 1.56 1.11
C MET A 46 -23.86 2.40 1.47
N GLU A 47 -23.47 3.33 0.61
CA GLU A 47 -22.34 4.22 0.89
C GLU A 47 -22.64 5.22 2.04
N LEU A 48 -23.87 5.68 2.16
CA LEU A 48 -24.29 6.51 3.31
C LEU A 48 -24.23 5.73 4.62
N ILE A 49 -24.66 4.47 4.63
CA ILE A 49 -24.51 3.58 5.80
C ILE A 49 -23.03 3.44 6.16
N ASN A 50 -22.17 3.21 5.17
CA ASN A 50 -20.71 3.15 5.38
C ASN A 50 -20.15 4.47 5.92
N ALA A 51 -20.61 5.61 5.42
CA ALA A 51 -20.18 6.92 5.90
C ALA A 51 -20.59 7.16 7.36
N CYS A 52 -21.83 6.81 7.74
CA CYS A 52 -22.32 6.89 9.11
C CYS A 52 -21.54 5.99 10.05
N GLU A 53 -21.30 4.74 9.66
CA GLU A 53 -20.51 3.78 10.45
C GLU A 53 -19.08 4.29 10.66
N ASN A 54 -18.43 4.76 9.58
CA ASN A 54 -17.08 5.31 9.66
C ASN A 54 -17.03 6.57 10.53
N ALA A 55 -18.00 7.47 10.43
CA ALA A 55 -18.08 8.67 11.25
C ALA A 55 -18.20 8.30 12.75
N TYR A 56 -19.09 7.39 13.09
CA TYR A 56 -19.24 6.90 14.46
C TYR A 56 -17.97 6.20 14.97
N ARG A 57 -17.31 5.40 14.12
CA ARG A 57 -16.03 4.75 14.43
C ARG A 57 -14.94 5.79 14.74
N ILE A 58 -14.79 6.81 13.90
CA ILE A 58 -13.83 7.90 14.12
C ILE A 58 -14.13 8.63 15.42
N PHE A 59 -15.40 8.97 15.67
CA PHE A 59 -15.83 9.61 16.91
C PHE A 59 -15.44 8.78 18.15
N ARG A 60 -15.69 7.46 18.14
CA ARG A 60 -15.32 6.55 19.23
C ARG A 60 -13.80 6.40 19.40
N ILE A 61 -13.04 6.41 18.30
CA ILE A 61 -11.57 6.35 18.34
C ILE A 61 -11.02 7.61 19.02
N ASN A 62 -11.54 8.78 18.64
CA ASN A 62 -11.06 10.06 19.16
C ASN A 62 -11.32 10.26 20.67
N GLN A 63 -12.22 9.47 21.27
CA GLN A 63 -12.47 9.46 22.72
C GLN A 63 -11.48 8.58 23.50
N ARG A 64 -10.62 7.80 22.83
CA ARG A 64 -9.65 6.93 23.49
C ARG A 64 -8.49 7.75 24.04
N LYS A 65 -7.99 7.34 25.21
CA LYS A 65 -6.78 7.94 25.79
C LYS A 65 -5.56 7.61 24.94
N GLU A 66 -4.60 8.53 24.94
CA GLU A 66 -3.30 8.28 24.29
C GLU A 66 -2.58 7.10 24.98
N LYS A 67 -1.92 6.29 24.15
CA LYS A 67 -1.17 5.12 24.61
C LYS A 67 0.32 5.44 24.68
N ALA A 68 0.97 4.90 25.72
CA ALA A 68 2.42 4.80 25.75
C ALA A 68 2.86 3.44 25.20
N TYR A 69 3.92 3.43 24.42
CA TYR A 69 4.48 2.22 23.81
C TYR A 69 5.80 1.90 24.48
N THR A 70 5.84 0.80 25.25
CA THR A 70 7.04 0.34 25.96
C THR A 70 7.93 -0.54 25.08
N ASP A 71 7.30 -1.29 24.17
CA ASP A 71 7.93 -2.20 23.24
C ASP A 71 7.66 -1.74 21.81
N LYS A 72 8.70 -1.57 21.01
CA LYS A 72 8.62 -0.90 19.72
C LYS A 72 9.24 -1.77 18.63
N PRO A 73 8.55 -1.94 17.48
CA PRO A 73 9.14 -2.56 16.31
C PRO A 73 10.26 -1.66 15.73
N GLN A 74 11.13 -2.22 14.94
CA GLN A 74 12.18 -1.46 14.23
C GLN A 74 11.59 -0.53 13.16
N GLY A 75 10.46 -0.93 12.55
CA GLY A 75 9.73 -0.10 11.61
C GLY A 75 8.42 -0.72 11.15
N ILE A 76 7.54 0.15 10.67
CA ILE A 76 6.28 -0.22 10.01
C ILE A 76 6.36 0.26 8.58
N HIS A 77 6.24 -0.66 7.62
CA HIS A 77 6.36 -0.38 6.19
C HIS A 77 5.07 -0.75 5.47
N TYR A 78 4.32 0.24 5.04
CA TYR A 78 3.15 0.04 4.19
C TYR A 78 3.55 0.17 2.72
N VAL A 79 3.41 -0.90 1.96
CA VAL A 79 3.69 -0.94 0.54
C VAL A 79 2.40 -0.77 -0.23
N LEU A 80 2.20 0.41 -0.78
CA LEU A 80 0.97 0.81 -1.46
C LEU A 80 0.92 0.19 -2.86
N THR A 81 -0.16 -0.52 -3.16
CA THR A 81 -0.39 -1.09 -4.50
C THR A 81 -1.72 -0.62 -5.05
N ALA A 82 -1.76 -0.37 -6.36
CA ALA A 82 -2.98 0.04 -7.01
C ALA A 82 -3.98 -1.09 -7.22
N HIS A 83 -3.50 -2.33 -7.36
CA HIS A 83 -4.36 -3.43 -7.78
C HIS A 83 -4.80 -4.34 -6.62
N PRO A 84 -6.11 -4.66 -6.50
CA PRO A 84 -7.24 -4.09 -7.23
C PRO A 84 -7.47 -2.63 -6.87
N THR A 85 -7.75 -1.82 -7.88
CA THR A 85 -7.92 -0.38 -7.73
C THR A 85 -9.32 -0.06 -7.21
N GLU A 86 -9.46 1.11 -6.61
CA GLU A 86 -10.75 1.68 -6.24
C GLU A 86 -11.64 1.87 -7.49
N ALA A 87 -12.83 1.32 -7.44
CA ALA A 87 -13.78 1.39 -8.56
C ALA A 87 -14.58 2.70 -8.59
N ARG A 88 -14.65 3.39 -7.45
CA ARG A 88 -15.41 4.64 -7.31
C ARG A 88 -14.63 5.82 -7.86
N THR A 89 -15.37 6.82 -8.38
CA THR A 89 -14.77 8.06 -8.89
C THR A 89 -14.15 8.88 -7.75
N ASN A 90 -13.15 9.70 -8.07
CA ASN A 90 -12.50 10.57 -7.09
C ASN A 90 -13.46 11.63 -6.54
N GLU A 91 -14.34 12.15 -7.37
CA GLU A 91 -15.41 13.10 -7.00
C GLU A 91 -16.35 12.49 -5.97
N PHE A 92 -16.78 11.25 -6.22
CA PHE A 92 -17.64 10.50 -5.29
C PHE A 92 -16.94 10.29 -3.94
N LEU A 93 -15.70 9.82 -3.93
CA LEU A 93 -14.93 9.63 -2.71
C LEU A 93 -14.71 10.93 -1.94
N THR A 94 -14.48 12.04 -2.65
CA THR A 94 -14.29 13.37 -2.03
C THR A 94 -15.58 13.85 -1.37
N LEU A 95 -16.71 13.69 -2.03
CA LEU A 95 -18.02 14.05 -1.48
C LEU A 95 -18.36 13.22 -0.24
N PHE A 96 -18.20 11.91 -0.31
CA PHE A 96 -18.49 11.01 0.81
C PHE A 96 -17.52 11.18 1.99
N LYS A 97 -16.27 11.57 1.71
CA LYS A 97 -15.35 12.03 2.75
C LYS A 97 -15.86 13.29 3.45
N ALA A 98 -16.34 14.27 2.70
CA ALA A 98 -16.91 15.50 3.28
C ALA A 98 -18.17 15.20 4.12
N ILE A 99 -19.09 14.37 3.63
CA ILE A 99 -20.26 13.91 4.39
C ILE A 99 -19.82 13.21 5.70
N ARG A 100 -18.88 12.27 5.63
CA ARG A 100 -18.35 11.59 6.79
C ARG A 100 -17.75 12.56 7.82
N ASP A 101 -16.91 13.48 7.36
CA ASP A 101 -16.22 14.43 8.23
C ASP A 101 -17.23 15.38 8.90
N TYR A 102 -18.25 15.83 8.17
CA TYR A 102 -19.38 16.59 8.70
C TYR A 102 -20.13 15.79 9.79
N LEU A 103 -20.43 14.51 9.54
CA LEU A 103 -21.07 13.65 10.53
C LEU A 103 -20.22 13.45 11.79
N VAL A 104 -18.87 13.37 11.65
CA VAL A 104 -17.96 13.33 12.81
C VAL A 104 -18.07 14.58 13.65
N ASP A 105 -18.14 15.75 13.04
CA ASP A 105 -18.22 17.02 13.75
C ASP A 105 -19.60 17.20 14.39
N THR A 106 -20.67 16.77 13.75
CA THR A 106 -22.02 16.74 14.33
C THR A 106 -22.11 15.79 15.52
N LEU A 107 -21.44 14.64 15.49
CA LEU A 107 -21.38 13.72 16.62
C LEU A 107 -20.64 14.32 17.84
N LYS A 108 -19.62 15.17 17.61
CA LYS A 108 -18.93 15.92 18.67
C LYS A 108 -19.78 17.05 19.25
N SER A 109 -20.55 17.70 18.39
CA SER A 109 -21.30 18.91 18.70
C SER A 109 -22.66 18.89 17.97
N PRO A 110 -23.67 18.19 18.54
CA PRO A 110 -24.98 18.01 17.87
C PRO A 110 -25.71 19.29 17.50
N TYR A 111 -25.43 20.39 18.20
CA TYR A 111 -26.00 21.71 17.89
C TYR A 111 -25.45 22.34 16.59
N LEU A 112 -24.37 21.77 16.00
CA LEU A 112 -23.84 22.19 14.69
C LEU A 112 -24.52 21.50 13.50
N MET A 113 -25.55 20.70 13.76
CA MET A 113 -26.27 19.99 12.70
C MET A 113 -27.03 20.98 11.82
N ASP A 114 -26.62 21.04 10.54
CA ASP A 114 -27.32 21.78 9.49
C ASP A 114 -27.94 20.79 8.50
N GLU A 115 -29.24 20.57 8.63
CA GLU A 115 -29.99 19.66 7.77
C GLU A 115 -29.99 20.14 6.30
N SER A 116 -29.97 21.46 6.05
CA SER A 116 -29.91 22.02 4.70
C SER A 116 -28.61 21.70 4.00
N TYR A 117 -27.48 21.78 4.72
CA TYR A 117 -26.17 21.38 4.20
C TYR A 117 -26.13 19.90 3.83
N LEU A 118 -26.61 19.04 4.72
CA LEU A 118 -26.66 17.60 4.46
C LEU A 118 -27.57 17.26 3.26
N ASP A 119 -28.75 17.89 3.18
CA ASP A 119 -29.67 17.73 2.06
C ASP A 119 -29.03 18.12 0.70
N GLN A 120 -28.28 19.23 0.68
CA GLN A 120 -27.52 19.64 -0.51
C GLN A 120 -26.46 18.59 -0.91
N MET A 121 -25.69 18.07 0.04
CA MET A 121 -24.68 17.05 -0.23
C MET A 121 -25.31 15.76 -0.77
N LEU A 122 -26.47 15.36 -0.23
CA LEU A 122 -27.24 14.22 -0.72
C LEU A 122 -27.78 14.44 -2.13
N LYS A 123 -28.31 15.63 -2.43
CA LYS A 123 -28.76 15.99 -3.78
C LYS A 123 -27.60 15.98 -4.79
N ILE A 124 -26.41 16.45 -4.40
CA ILE A 124 -25.22 16.37 -5.24
C ILE A 124 -24.83 14.90 -5.49
N SER A 125 -24.93 14.04 -4.46
CA SER A 125 -24.56 12.62 -4.60
C SER A 125 -25.42 11.88 -5.62
N LEU A 126 -26.68 12.30 -5.82
CA LEU A 126 -27.56 11.74 -6.85
C LEU A 126 -27.14 12.11 -8.29
N GLN A 127 -26.27 13.12 -8.46
CA GLN A 127 -25.82 13.59 -9.77
C GLN A 127 -24.40 13.15 -10.12
N ILE A 128 -23.66 12.58 -9.16
CA ILE A 128 -22.27 12.14 -9.35
C ILE A 128 -22.26 10.66 -9.70
N ASN A 129 -21.42 10.29 -10.66
CA ASN A 129 -21.18 8.89 -10.99
C ASN A 129 -20.42 8.18 -9.85
N ILE A 130 -20.94 7.03 -9.43
CA ILE A 130 -20.30 6.22 -8.39
C ILE A 130 -19.04 5.55 -8.95
N ALA A 131 -19.15 4.90 -10.12
CA ALA A 131 -18.09 4.11 -10.71
C ALA A 131 -17.39 4.84 -11.87
N ASN A 132 -16.12 4.51 -12.08
CA ASN A 132 -15.35 5.00 -13.21
C ASN A 132 -15.88 4.43 -14.53
N TYR A 133 -16.14 5.31 -15.51
CA TYR A 133 -16.52 4.90 -16.87
C TYR A 133 -15.30 4.51 -17.71
N GLU A 134 -14.16 5.12 -17.47
CA GLU A 134 -12.92 4.87 -18.17
C GLU A 134 -11.96 4.06 -17.30
N LYS A 135 -11.09 3.32 -17.96
CA LYS A 135 -10.05 2.56 -17.28
C LYS A 135 -8.99 3.54 -16.76
N PRO A 136 -8.67 3.53 -15.45
CA PRO A 136 -7.67 4.44 -14.91
C PRO A 136 -6.28 4.14 -15.50
N SER A 137 -5.50 5.19 -15.69
CA SER A 137 -4.07 5.09 -15.99
C SER A 137 -3.26 4.79 -14.72
N VAL A 138 -1.99 4.41 -14.88
CA VAL A 138 -1.07 4.24 -13.73
C VAL A 138 -0.88 5.56 -12.97
N GLU A 139 -0.95 6.70 -13.67
CA GLU A 139 -0.85 8.03 -13.05
C GLU A 139 -2.08 8.36 -12.19
N ASP A 140 -3.29 7.99 -12.67
CA ASP A 140 -4.53 8.16 -11.90
C ASP A 140 -4.50 7.32 -10.62
N GLU A 141 -4.01 6.09 -10.73
CA GLU A 141 -3.81 5.20 -9.58
C GLU A 141 -2.81 5.79 -8.57
N ALA A 142 -1.68 6.32 -9.04
CA ALA A 142 -0.68 6.96 -8.20
C ALA A 142 -1.26 8.19 -7.48
N ARG A 143 -2.00 9.03 -8.21
CA ARG A 143 -2.65 10.23 -7.66
C ARG A 143 -3.67 9.87 -6.58
N TYR A 144 -4.52 8.89 -6.85
CA TYR A 144 -5.47 8.38 -5.88
C TYR A 144 -4.78 7.90 -4.59
N ILE A 145 -3.72 7.14 -4.71
CA ILE A 145 -3.00 6.59 -3.55
C ILE A 145 -2.35 7.71 -2.73
N TYR A 146 -1.60 8.60 -3.40
CA TYR A 146 -0.79 9.60 -2.70
C TYR A 146 -1.64 10.70 -2.06
N GLN A 147 -2.78 11.07 -2.63
CA GLN A 147 -3.67 12.06 -2.00
C GLN A 147 -4.21 11.62 -0.64
N TYR A 148 -4.42 10.31 -0.44
CA TYR A 148 -4.83 9.75 0.85
C TYR A 148 -3.63 9.51 1.76
N ALA A 149 -2.61 8.79 1.27
CA ALA A 149 -1.47 8.39 2.06
C ALA A 149 -0.61 9.58 2.53
N LEU A 150 -0.48 10.63 1.71
CA LEU A 150 0.27 11.86 2.00
C LEU A 150 -0.63 13.05 2.37
N SER A 151 -1.83 12.78 2.86
CA SER A 151 -2.65 13.88 3.40
C SER A 151 -1.92 14.61 4.54
N PRO A 152 -2.11 15.92 4.73
CA PRO A 152 -1.41 16.70 5.76
C PRO A 152 -1.52 16.09 7.17
N LEU A 153 -2.69 15.54 7.51
CA LEU A 153 -2.91 14.90 8.82
C LEU A 153 -2.13 13.59 8.95
N ASN A 154 -2.02 12.80 7.87
CA ASN A 154 -1.23 11.58 7.89
C ASN A 154 0.28 11.87 7.96
N ILE A 155 0.78 12.91 7.27
CA ILE A 155 2.18 13.35 7.38
C ILE A 155 2.51 13.73 8.84
N LYS A 156 1.66 14.52 9.50
CA LYS A 156 1.82 14.85 10.92
C LYS A 156 1.76 13.60 11.81
N LEU A 157 0.90 12.64 11.48
CA LEU A 157 0.81 11.37 12.21
C LEU A 157 2.11 10.56 12.08
N TYR A 158 2.68 10.43 10.88
CA TYR A 158 3.96 9.72 10.68
C TYR A 158 5.09 10.37 11.48
N HIS A 159 5.15 11.70 11.47
CA HIS A 159 6.09 12.44 12.28
C HIS A 159 5.89 12.19 13.79
N SER A 160 4.64 12.16 14.28
CA SER A 160 4.35 11.91 15.68
C SER A 160 4.82 10.53 16.16
N PHE A 161 4.73 9.51 15.30
CA PHE A 161 5.26 8.17 15.58
C PHE A 161 6.79 8.13 15.46
N LEU A 162 7.37 8.85 14.49
CA LEU A 162 8.83 8.97 14.34
C LEU A 162 9.47 9.53 15.61
N VAL A 163 8.92 10.62 16.18
CA VAL A 163 9.37 11.21 17.45
C VAL A 163 9.26 10.22 18.61
N LYS A 164 8.26 9.33 18.58
CA LYS A 164 8.11 8.24 19.56
C LYS A 164 9.09 7.07 19.29
N GLY A 165 9.96 7.14 18.29
CA GLY A 165 10.92 6.10 17.90
C GLY A 165 10.28 4.91 17.14
N ILE A 166 9.15 5.14 16.49
CA ILE A 166 8.43 4.15 15.66
C ILE A 166 8.34 4.71 14.24
N PRO A 167 9.34 4.47 13.37
CA PRO A 167 9.31 4.96 12.00
C PRO A 167 8.21 4.25 11.19
N ILE A 168 7.31 5.05 10.59
CA ILE A 168 6.30 4.57 9.66
C ILE A 168 6.72 5.04 8.28
N GLN A 169 7.01 4.10 7.40
CA GLN A 169 7.51 4.38 6.06
C GLN A 169 6.57 3.80 5.00
N LEU A 170 6.25 4.63 4.03
CA LEU A 170 5.51 4.20 2.85
C LEU A 170 6.48 3.72 1.77
N ARG A 171 6.03 2.77 0.99
CA ARG A 171 6.61 2.28 -0.26
C ARG A 171 5.49 2.17 -1.28
N THR A 172 5.81 2.03 -2.54
CA THR A 172 4.76 1.88 -3.55
C THR A 172 5.19 0.95 -4.68
N TRP A 173 4.21 0.25 -5.24
CA TRP A 173 4.38 -0.57 -6.45
C TRP A 173 3.92 0.18 -7.70
N VAL A 174 3.21 1.31 -7.51
CA VAL A 174 2.64 2.06 -8.62
C VAL A 174 3.75 2.74 -9.43
N GLY A 175 3.92 2.31 -10.66
CA GLY A 175 5.03 2.69 -11.52
C GLY A 175 6.30 1.83 -11.37
N GLY A 176 6.34 0.88 -10.39
CA GLY A 176 7.45 -0.04 -10.17
C GLY A 176 7.13 -1.50 -10.49
N ASP A 177 5.85 -1.88 -10.52
CA ASP A 177 5.40 -3.25 -10.77
C ASP A 177 5.28 -3.51 -12.27
N LYS A 178 6.39 -3.97 -12.87
CA LYS A 178 6.45 -4.25 -14.32
C LYS A 178 5.90 -5.62 -14.69
N ASP A 179 5.92 -6.58 -13.76
CA ASP A 179 5.53 -7.96 -14.02
C ASP A 179 4.16 -8.07 -14.72
N GLY A 180 4.19 -8.47 -16.00
CA GLY A 180 3.00 -8.61 -16.83
C GLY A 180 2.20 -7.32 -17.11
N HIS A 181 2.75 -6.13 -16.80
CA HIS A 181 2.09 -4.83 -16.97
C HIS A 181 2.70 -4.01 -18.10
N SER A 182 2.07 -3.99 -19.28
CA SER A 182 2.57 -3.25 -20.45
C SER A 182 2.57 -1.72 -20.28
N GLY A 183 1.75 -1.19 -19.37
CA GLY A 183 1.65 0.26 -19.10
C GLY A 183 2.72 0.80 -18.16
N VAL A 184 3.63 -0.05 -17.61
CA VAL A 184 4.72 0.38 -16.74
C VAL A 184 6.02 0.39 -17.53
N ASN A 185 6.71 1.51 -17.50
CA ASN A 185 8.01 1.74 -18.14
C ASN A 185 8.81 2.80 -17.36
N GLU A 186 10.00 3.16 -17.87
CA GLU A 186 10.89 4.13 -17.24
C GLU A 186 10.26 5.52 -17.08
N GLU A 187 9.45 5.98 -18.03
CA GLU A 187 8.77 7.29 -17.97
C GLU A 187 7.67 7.30 -16.90
N ILE A 188 6.83 6.27 -16.87
CA ILE A 188 5.75 6.13 -15.86
C ILE A 188 6.34 5.96 -14.46
N MET A 189 7.46 5.25 -14.35
CA MET A 189 8.20 5.14 -13.09
C MET A 189 8.61 6.51 -12.54
N VAL A 190 9.22 7.35 -13.39
CA VAL A 190 9.64 8.71 -13.00
C VAL A 190 8.42 9.56 -12.65
N LYS A 191 7.35 9.52 -13.45
CA LYS A 191 6.10 10.24 -13.17
C LYS A 191 5.49 9.86 -11.81
N SER A 192 5.52 8.59 -11.44
CA SER A 192 5.04 8.13 -10.13
C SER A 192 5.87 8.73 -8.98
N LEU A 193 7.20 8.76 -9.11
CA LEU A 193 8.10 9.41 -8.15
C LEU A 193 7.85 10.92 -8.07
N GLU A 194 7.76 11.62 -9.21
CA GLU A 194 7.48 13.06 -9.29
C GLU A 194 6.14 13.40 -8.63
N LEU A 195 5.13 12.55 -8.83
CA LEU A 195 3.82 12.77 -8.25
C LEU A 195 3.87 12.66 -6.71
N SER A 196 4.50 11.63 -6.16
CA SER A 196 4.68 11.52 -4.71
C SER A 196 5.46 12.69 -4.12
N ARG A 197 6.51 13.16 -4.83
CA ARG A 197 7.28 14.35 -4.48
C ARG A 197 6.42 15.60 -4.46
N SER A 198 5.52 15.74 -5.42
CA SER A 198 4.64 16.91 -5.49
C SER A 198 3.79 17.07 -4.24
N PHE A 199 3.29 15.98 -3.65
CA PHE A 199 2.55 16.03 -2.39
C PHE A 199 3.44 16.45 -1.20
N PHE A 200 4.69 15.99 -1.13
CA PHE A 200 5.62 16.46 -0.10
C PHE A 200 5.96 17.96 -0.27
N ILE A 201 6.20 18.39 -1.52
CA ILE A 201 6.47 19.80 -1.81
C ILE A 201 5.26 20.68 -1.48
N ASP A 202 4.03 20.24 -1.78
CA ASP A 202 2.81 20.96 -1.40
C ASP A 202 2.72 21.15 0.12
N TYR A 203 3.03 20.09 0.88
CA TYR A 203 3.06 20.15 2.34
C TYR A 203 4.14 21.12 2.85
N ILE A 204 5.36 21.02 2.31
CA ILE A 204 6.50 21.88 2.69
C ILE A 204 6.18 23.35 2.38
N GLN A 205 5.68 23.66 1.18
CA GLN A 205 5.32 25.03 0.79
C GLN A 205 4.23 25.61 1.69
N LYS A 206 3.21 24.81 2.02
CA LYS A 206 2.15 25.23 2.95
C LYS A 206 2.72 25.53 4.34
N SER A 207 3.54 24.63 4.87
CA SER A 207 4.17 24.79 6.19
C SER A 207 5.09 26.02 6.25
N LEU A 208 5.85 26.28 5.17
CA LEU A 208 6.71 27.46 5.08
C LEU A 208 5.92 28.77 4.96
N LYS A 209 4.74 28.76 4.33
CA LYS A 209 3.83 29.93 4.35
C LYS A 209 3.33 30.23 5.76
N GLU A 210 2.97 29.20 6.53
CA GLU A 210 2.61 29.36 7.95
C GLU A 210 3.80 29.93 8.77
N VAL A 211 5.03 29.45 8.51
CA VAL A 211 6.25 30.03 9.13
C VAL A 211 6.43 31.49 8.74
N LEU A 212 6.25 31.82 7.48
CA LEU A 212 6.37 33.20 6.99
C LEU A 212 5.37 34.14 7.69
N GLU A 213 4.11 33.71 7.85
CA GLU A 213 3.10 34.47 8.59
C GLU A 213 3.56 34.75 10.03
N ILE A 214 4.10 33.75 10.73
CA ILE A 214 4.62 33.92 12.10
C ILE A 214 5.80 34.89 12.11
N VAL A 215 6.75 34.76 11.18
CA VAL A 215 7.90 35.66 11.07
C VAL A 215 7.43 37.08 10.79
N THR A 216 6.50 37.28 9.86
CA THR A 216 5.96 38.61 9.52
C THR A 216 5.25 39.25 10.72
N LEU A 217 4.49 38.50 11.51
CA LEU A 217 3.85 39.01 12.73
C LEU A 217 4.89 39.47 13.78
N THR A 218 6.00 38.78 13.88
CA THR A 218 7.08 39.13 14.85
C THR A 218 8.00 40.24 14.35
N THR A 219 8.13 40.40 13.03
CA THR A 219 8.97 41.46 12.41
C THR A 219 8.35 42.85 12.48
N SER A 220 7.08 43.00 12.80
CA SER A 220 6.45 44.31 13.05
C SER A 220 7.15 45.12 14.15
N LEU A 221 7.89 44.46 15.03
CA LEU A 221 8.65 45.05 16.11
C LEU A 221 10.14 45.30 15.75
N ASN A 222 10.71 44.47 14.85
CA ASN A 222 12.12 44.57 14.42
C ASN A 222 12.23 44.06 12.97
N ALA A 223 12.17 44.93 11.98
CA ALA A 223 12.09 44.58 10.57
C ALA A 223 13.25 43.68 10.06
N ASN A 224 13.08 42.37 10.06
CA ASN A 224 14.01 41.45 9.42
C ASN A 224 13.51 41.03 8.03
N LYS A 225 13.39 42.01 7.12
CA LYS A 225 13.01 41.78 5.72
C LYS A 225 13.89 40.75 5.01
N THR A 226 15.11 40.51 5.49
CA THR A 226 16.04 39.56 4.92
C THR A 226 15.55 38.11 5.11
N LEU A 227 15.08 37.75 6.31
CA LEU A 227 14.56 36.43 6.60
C LEU A 227 13.25 36.16 5.84
N GLU A 228 12.33 37.14 5.83
CA GLU A 228 11.08 37.04 5.03
C GLU A 228 11.40 36.78 3.57
N ASN A 229 12.32 37.55 2.96
CA ASN A 229 12.70 37.37 1.56
C ASN A 229 13.37 36.00 1.31
N GLN A 230 14.19 35.51 2.26
CA GLN A 230 14.79 34.16 2.16
C GLN A 230 13.71 33.07 2.12
N ILE A 231 12.74 33.16 3.03
CA ILE A 231 11.63 32.17 3.07
C ILE A 231 10.80 32.24 1.78
N HIS A 232 10.47 33.43 1.29
CA HIS A 232 9.76 33.62 0.03
C HIS A 232 10.49 32.99 -1.15
N GLN A 233 11.77 33.31 -1.34
CA GLN A 233 12.59 32.74 -2.41
C GLN A 233 12.70 31.21 -2.31
N PHE A 234 12.77 30.70 -1.09
CA PHE A 234 12.86 29.27 -0.86
C PHE A 234 11.55 28.54 -1.19
N ILE A 235 10.39 29.13 -0.89
CA ILE A 235 9.08 28.60 -1.30
C ILE A 235 9.00 28.49 -2.82
N GLU A 236 9.48 29.49 -3.56
CA GLU A 236 9.51 29.46 -5.03
C GLU A 236 10.49 28.38 -5.56
N LYS A 237 11.68 28.27 -4.97
CA LYS A 237 12.64 27.20 -5.32
C LYS A 237 12.07 25.80 -5.14
N ALA A 238 11.25 25.57 -4.10
CA ALA A 238 10.62 24.29 -3.84
C ALA A 238 9.78 23.80 -5.04
N HIS A 239 9.19 24.70 -5.82
CA HIS A 239 8.41 24.32 -6.99
C HIS A 239 9.25 23.56 -8.05
N ALA A 240 10.50 23.98 -8.27
CA ALA A 240 11.38 23.36 -9.26
C ALA A 240 11.76 21.90 -8.92
N LEU A 241 11.75 21.54 -7.63
CA LEU A 241 12.02 20.17 -7.17
C LEU A 241 10.98 19.15 -7.57
N ARG A 242 9.80 19.55 -8.03
CA ARG A 242 8.74 18.61 -8.46
C ARG A 242 9.19 17.71 -9.60
N LYS A 243 10.13 18.16 -10.43
CA LYS A 243 10.70 17.40 -11.53
C LYS A 243 11.97 16.68 -11.09
N ILE A 244 12.08 15.41 -11.51
CA ILE A 244 13.23 14.56 -11.24
C ILE A 244 14.17 14.59 -12.45
N GLN A 245 15.42 14.89 -12.20
CA GLN A 245 16.46 15.02 -13.23
C GLN A 245 17.61 14.03 -12.99
N SER A 246 18.55 13.96 -13.90
CA SER A 246 19.82 13.26 -13.65
C SER A 246 20.54 13.92 -12.46
N ARG A 247 21.15 13.12 -11.58
CA ARG A 247 21.78 13.56 -10.31
C ARG A 247 20.82 14.27 -9.35
N ASP A 248 19.57 13.90 -9.37
CA ASP A 248 18.49 14.55 -8.65
C ASP A 248 18.77 14.67 -7.13
N TYR A 249 19.43 13.66 -6.55
CA TYR A 249 19.72 13.66 -5.11
C TYR A 249 20.64 14.81 -4.68
N GLU A 250 21.55 15.25 -5.55
CA GLU A 250 22.40 16.42 -5.27
C GLU A 250 21.56 17.70 -5.09
N THR A 251 20.57 17.87 -5.96
CA THR A 251 19.62 19.00 -5.90
C THR A 251 18.77 18.96 -4.64
N VAL A 252 18.23 17.78 -4.29
CA VAL A 252 17.43 17.60 -3.05
C VAL A 252 18.30 17.84 -1.81
N SER A 253 19.54 17.36 -1.80
CA SER A 253 20.47 17.56 -0.69
C SER A 253 20.85 19.04 -0.50
N ALA A 254 21.06 19.77 -1.61
CA ALA A 254 21.30 21.21 -1.55
C ALA A 254 20.09 21.97 -0.99
N PHE A 255 18.88 21.61 -1.42
CA PHE A 255 17.64 22.16 -0.89
C PHE A 255 17.47 21.90 0.61
N GLN A 256 17.76 20.69 1.07
CA GLN A 256 17.70 20.33 2.50
C GLN A 256 18.69 21.17 3.33
N LYS A 257 19.91 21.40 2.84
CA LYS A 257 20.91 22.24 3.51
C LYS A 257 20.43 23.69 3.65
N GLU A 258 19.87 24.26 2.58
CA GLU A 258 19.32 25.63 2.59
C GLU A 258 18.13 25.72 3.56
N LEU A 259 17.24 24.72 3.59
CA LEU A 259 16.14 24.65 4.57
C LEU A 259 16.66 24.66 6.01
N THR A 260 17.70 23.87 6.29
CA THR A 260 18.31 23.84 7.65
C THR A 260 18.88 25.20 8.04
N ALA A 261 19.48 25.94 7.11
CA ALA A 261 19.93 27.28 7.36
C ALA A 261 18.77 28.25 7.67
N ILE A 262 17.68 28.17 6.91
CA ILE A 262 16.46 28.97 7.18
C ILE A 262 15.87 28.63 8.56
N GLN A 263 15.80 27.35 8.92
CA GLN A 263 15.35 26.89 10.24
C GLN A 263 16.21 27.50 11.36
N THR A 264 17.53 27.45 11.21
CA THR A 264 18.47 28.01 12.19
C THR A 264 18.30 29.53 12.33
N ASN A 265 18.17 30.24 11.19
CA ASN A 265 17.95 31.69 11.18
C ASN A 265 16.62 32.05 11.84
N THR A 266 15.56 31.28 11.55
CA THR A 266 14.23 31.46 12.15
C THR A 266 14.28 31.24 13.66
N LEU A 267 14.90 30.15 14.12
CA LEU A 267 15.07 29.85 15.55
C LEU A 267 15.83 30.98 16.27
N THR A 268 16.91 31.48 15.65
CA THR A 268 17.68 32.58 16.19
C THR A 268 16.85 33.87 16.31
N PHE A 269 15.92 34.07 15.37
CA PHE A 269 15.11 35.28 15.33
C PHE A 269 13.92 35.24 16.31
N ILE A 270 13.16 34.11 16.37
CA ILE A 270 11.95 33.97 17.19
C ILE A 270 12.22 33.35 18.58
N HIS A 271 13.43 32.76 18.80
CA HIS A 271 13.90 32.14 20.05
C HIS A 271 13.11 30.88 20.50
N PHE A 272 12.33 30.25 19.64
CA PHE A 272 11.68 28.97 19.90
C PHE A 272 11.55 28.16 18.62
N GLU A 273 11.45 26.83 18.76
CA GLU A 273 11.27 25.91 17.62
C GLU A 273 9.83 25.92 17.12
N LEU A 274 9.66 25.92 15.80
CA LEU A 274 8.36 25.79 15.14
C LEU A 274 8.11 24.33 14.76
N GLU A 275 6.91 23.83 15.07
CA GLU A 275 6.46 22.47 14.73
C GLU A 275 6.62 22.19 13.24
N GLN A 276 6.37 23.19 12.38
CA GLN A 276 6.48 23.09 10.94
C GLN A 276 7.85 22.56 10.49
N PHE A 277 8.93 23.11 11.05
CA PHE A 277 10.30 22.66 10.74
C PHE A 277 10.58 21.26 11.28
N SER A 278 10.07 20.93 12.46
CA SER A 278 10.21 19.58 13.02
C SER A 278 9.56 18.53 12.12
N VAL A 279 8.35 18.79 11.63
CA VAL A 279 7.65 17.88 10.71
C VAL A 279 8.37 17.76 9.37
N ILE A 280 8.85 18.89 8.79
CA ILE A 280 9.61 18.87 7.53
C ILE A 280 10.92 18.09 7.69
N SER A 281 11.63 18.28 8.79
CA SER A 281 12.83 17.49 9.10
C SER A 281 12.54 16.00 9.22
N GLY A 282 11.40 15.63 9.82
CA GLY A 282 10.90 14.25 9.86
C GLY A 282 10.60 13.67 8.48
N ILE A 283 10.07 14.48 7.55
CA ILE A 283 9.88 14.06 6.15
C ILE A 283 11.23 13.69 5.53
N PHE A 284 12.26 14.53 5.65
CA PHE A 284 13.59 14.22 5.11
C PHE A 284 14.25 13.01 5.78
N GLN A 285 14.00 12.80 7.08
CA GLN A 285 14.51 11.60 7.76
C GLN A 285 13.88 10.32 7.22
N LEU A 286 12.58 10.32 6.92
CA LEU A 286 11.85 9.15 6.37
C LEU A 286 12.06 9.01 4.85
N TYR A 287 12.19 10.12 4.14
CA TYR A 287 12.23 10.22 2.67
C TYR A 287 13.34 11.19 2.20
N PRO A 288 14.62 10.76 2.22
CA PRO A 288 15.75 11.67 1.90
C PRO A 288 15.71 12.28 0.49
N ALA A 289 15.05 11.61 -0.46
CA ALA A 289 14.85 12.10 -1.83
C ALA A 289 13.48 12.79 -2.03
N LEU A 290 12.71 13.03 -0.96
CA LEU A 290 11.34 13.57 -1.02
C LEU A 290 10.41 12.79 -1.96
N VAL A 291 10.56 11.48 -2.05
CA VAL A 291 9.68 10.58 -2.81
C VAL A 291 9.26 9.40 -1.94
N ILE A 292 8.10 8.82 -2.21
CA ILE A 292 7.81 7.47 -1.73
C ILE A 292 8.63 6.50 -2.60
N PRO A 293 9.61 5.77 -2.03
CA PRO A 293 10.42 4.85 -2.81
C PRO A 293 9.58 3.73 -3.43
N LEU A 294 9.89 3.39 -4.67
CA LEU A 294 9.24 2.28 -5.37
C LEU A 294 9.80 0.93 -4.92
N GLU A 295 8.95 -0.09 -4.98
CA GLU A 295 9.36 -1.48 -5.05
C GLU A 295 9.33 -1.86 -6.54
N LEU A 296 10.50 -2.10 -7.14
CA LEU A 296 10.60 -2.48 -8.55
C LEU A 296 10.42 -3.99 -8.66
N ARG A 297 9.50 -4.47 -9.53
CA ARG A 297 9.24 -5.90 -9.71
C ARG A 297 9.28 -6.33 -11.16
N GLU A 298 9.91 -7.47 -11.43
CA GLU A 298 9.88 -8.14 -12.72
C GLU A 298 9.96 -9.67 -12.55
N ASP A 299 9.49 -10.39 -13.56
CA ASP A 299 9.58 -11.85 -13.66
C ASP A 299 11.04 -12.31 -13.83
N SER A 300 11.44 -13.36 -13.11
CA SER A 300 12.79 -13.94 -13.15
C SER A 300 13.21 -14.38 -14.56
N THR A 301 12.27 -14.83 -15.39
CA THR A 301 12.53 -15.22 -16.78
C THR A 301 12.88 -14.01 -17.64
N VAL A 302 12.16 -12.89 -17.50
CA VAL A 302 12.47 -11.62 -18.19
C VAL A 302 13.81 -11.07 -17.75
N VAL A 303 14.16 -11.21 -16.47
CA VAL A 303 15.47 -10.79 -15.94
C VAL A 303 16.59 -11.63 -16.56
N LYS A 304 16.41 -12.94 -16.69
CA LYS A 304 17.36 -13.83 -17.37
C LYS A 304 17.52 -13.43 -18.86
N GLU A 305 16.42 -13.21 -19.56
CA GLU A 305 16.42 -12.73 -20.95
C GLU A 305 17.17 -11.39 -21.08
N SER A 306 16.97 -10.47 -20.12
CA SER A 306 17.64 -9.17 -20.09
C SER A 306 19.16 -9.26 -20.04
N LEU A 307 19.73 -10.35 -19.53
CA LEU A 307 21.19 -10.56 -19.49
C LEU A 307 21.78 -10.99 -20.84
N THR A 308 21.00 -11.62 -21.70
CA THR A 308 21.44 -12.19 -22.98
C THR A 308 20.92 -11.46 -24.20
N SER A 309 19.83 -10.70 -24.06
CA SER A 309 19.22 -9.96 -25.16
C SER A 309 20.11 -8.82 -25.66
N ILE A 310 20.14 -8.64 -27.00
CA ILE A 310 20.79 -7.51 -27.67
C ILE A 310 19.95 -6.24 -27.47
N GLU A 311 18.61 -6.38 -27.51
CA GLU A 311 17.69 -5.28 -27.28
C GLU A 311 17.44 -5.09 -25.78
N LYS A 312 17.45 -3.83 -25.33
CA LYS A 312 17.18 -3.51 -23.94
C LYS A 312 15.72 -3.77 -23.59
N THR A 313 15.50 -4.65 -22.64
CA THR A 313 14.18 -4.86 -22.05
C THR A 313 13.72 -3.63 -21.26
N THR A 314 12.43 -3.53 -20.99
CA THR A 314 11.87 -2.40 -20.22
C THR A 314 12.49 -2.31 -18.83
N ILE A 315 12.69 -3.44 -18.14
CA ILE A 315 13.30 -3.43 -16.81
C ILE A 315 14.76 -2.94 -16.84
N THR A 316 15.51 -3.24 -17.91
CA THR A 316 16.86 -2.70 -18.11
C THR A 316 16.83 -1.18 -18.22
N LYS A 317 15.91 -0.62 -19.02
CA LYS A 317 15.73 0.84 -19.18
C LYS A 317 15.32 1.50 -17.86
N MET A 318 14.41 0.87 -17.11
CA MET A 318 14.00 1.38 -15.80
C MET A 318 15.17 1.44 -14.81
N LEU A 319 16.00 0.41 -14.74
CA LEU A 319 17.19 0.39 -13.87
C LEU A 319 18.25 1.42 -14.34
N GLU A 320 18.46 1.59 -15.64
CA GLU A 320 19.33 2.64 -16.19
C GLU A 320 18.83 4.05 -15.85
N GLN A 321 17.52 4.25 -15.89
CA GLN A 321 16.92 5.52 -15.47
C GLN A 321 17.16 5.79 -13.98
N VAL A 322 17.01 4.77 -13.12
CA VAL A 322 17.35 4.88 -11.69
C VAL A 322 18.84 5.24 -11.51
N TYR A 323 19.73 4.58 -12.26
CA TYR A 323 21.16 4.90 -12.22
C TYR A 323 21.43 6.36 -12.62
N SER A 324 20.79 6.86 -13.67
CA SER A 324 20.91 8.28 -14.09
C SER A 324 20.44 9.26 -13.00
N ILE A 325 19.32 8.99 -12.36
CA ILE A 325 18.76 9.81 -11.28
C ILE A 325 19.70 9.84 -10.08
N THR A 326 20.24 8.68 -9.71
CA THR A 326 21.00 8.51 -8.47
C THR A 326 22.50 8.79 -8.61
N HIS A 327 23.06 8.61 -9.74
CA HIS A 327 24.48 8.79 -10.15
C HIS A 327 25.48 8.94 -8.99
N GLY A 328 25.85 7.81 -8.36
CA GLY A 328 26.81 7.79 -7.26
C GLY A 328 26.23 8.01 -5.85
N THR A 329 24.89 8.11 -5.72
CA THR A 329 24.19 8.10 -4.42
C THR A 329 23.44 6.79 -4.22
N ASP A 330 22.89 6.57 -3.00
CA ASP A 330 22.17 5.34 -2.69
C ASP A 330 20.85 5.25 -3.47
N PRO A 331 20.70 4.30 -4.42
CA PRO A 331 19.47 4.13 -5.20
C PRO A 331 18.25 3.80 -4.33
N LYS A 332 18.43 3.30 -3.10
CA LYS A 332 17.35 2.97 -2.18
C LYS A 332 16.52 4.18 -1.74
N ASN A 333 16.99 5.40 -1.97
CA ASN A 333 16.19 6.60 -1.75
C ASN A 333 15.05 6.75 -2.77
N TYR A 334 15.14 6.07 -3.93
CA TYR A 334 14.14 6.08 -5.00
C TYR A 334 13.50 4.71 -5.25
N ILE A 335 14.31 3.65 -5.20
CA ILE A 335 13.88 2.25 -5.38
C ILE A 335 14.35 1.47 -4.16
N ARG A 336 13.42 0.95 -3.35
CA ARG A 336 13.80 0.29 -2.09
C ARG A 336 14.40 -1.08 -2.30
N GLY A 337 13.85 -1.84 -3.25
CA GLY A 337 14.33 -3.17 -3.60
C GLY A 337 13.94 -3.55 -5.03
N PHE A 338 14.68 -4.50 -5.60
CA PHE A 338 14.36 -5.14 -6.87
C PHE A 338 13.78 -6.52 -6.59
N ILE A 339 12.46 -6.64 -6.70
CA ILE A 339 11.72 -7.86 -6.39
C ILE A 339 11.69 -8.74 -7.64
N LEU A 340 12.08 -9.99 -7.48
CA LEU A 340 11.98 -11.02 -8.50
C LEU A 340 10.79 -11.89 -8.22
N SER A 341 9.77 -11.87 -9.09
CA SER A 341 8.67 -12.84 -9.08
C SER A 341 9.08 -14.15 -9.73
N MET A 342 8.33 -15.21 -9.47
CA MET A 342 8.58 -16.56 -10.01
C MET A 342 9.99 -17.09 -9.73
N VAL A 343 10.53 -16.83 -8.52
CA VAL A 343 11.82 -17.39 -8.11
C VAL A 343 11.65 -18.85 -7.73
N GLU A 344 12.33 -19.73 -8.45
CA GLU A 344 12.31 -21.18 -8.23
C GLU A 344 13.72 -21.77 -7.97
N SER A 345 14.75 -20.99 -8.21
CA SER A 345 16.15 -21.42 -8.06
C SER A 345 17.07 -20.31 -7.52
N ALA A 346 18.24 -20.72 -7.01
CA ALA A 346 19.29 -19.78 -6.63
C ALA A 346 19.83 -18.98 -7.83
N GLU A 347 19.75 -19.55 -9.03
CA GLU A 347 20.22 -18.91 -10.26
C GLU A 347 19.33 -17.70 -10.62
N ASP A 348 18.03 -17.74 -10.34
CA ASP A 348 17.14 -16.61 -10.59
C ASP A 348 17.56 -15.39 -9.78
N ILE A 349 17.91 -15.59 -8.49
CA ILE A 349 18.42 -14.51 -7.63
C ILE A 349 19.77 -13.98 -8.15
N LYS A 350 20.68 -14.88 -8.56
CA LYS A 350 21.99 -14.50 -9.12
C LYS A 350 21.85 -13.71 -10.42
N ASN A 351 20.88 -14.05 -11.26
CA ASN A 351 20.57 -13.31 -12.47
C ASN A 351 20.12 -11.88 -12.15
N GLY A 352 19.25 -11.71 -11.16
CA GLY A 352 18.84 -10.37 -10.68
C GLY A 352 20.03 -9.55 -10.17
N ILE A 353 20.89 -10.15 -9.35
CA ILE A 353 22.11 -9.51 -8.86
C ILE A 353 23.06 -9.14 -10.01
N SER A 354 23.20 -10.02 -11.00
CA SER A 354 24.04 -9.79 -12.18
C SER A 354 23.52 -8.62 -13.03
N LEU A 355 22.20 -8.51 -13.19
CA LEU A 355 21.57 -7.40 -13.89
C LEU A 355 21.84 -6.07 -13.16
N VAL A 356 21.67 -6.03 -11.84
CA VAL A 356 22.00 -4.86 -11.02
C VAL A 356 23.48 -4.50 -11.13
N LYS A 357 24.39 -5.48 -10.99
CA LYS A 357 25.84 -5.26 -11.11
C LYS A 357 26.22 -4.72 -12.50
N ARG A 358 25.58 -5.20 -13.57
CA ARG A 358 25.83 -4.75 -14.94
C ARG A 358 25.48 -3.28 -15.14
N ILE A 359 24.38 -2.81 -14.55
CA ILE A 359 23.88 -1.45 -14.76
C ILE A 359 24.55 -0.45 -13.81
N PHE A 360 24.70 -0.81 -12.53
CA PHE A 360 25.25 0.09 -11.51
C PHE A 360 26.78 -0.03 -11.33
N GLY A 361 27.44 -0.97 -12.01
CA GLY A 361 28.85 -1.29 -11.80
C GLY A 361 29.14 -2.03 -10.50
N SER A 362 28.15 -2.22 -9.65
CA SER A 362 28.24 -2.92 -8.37
C SER A 362 26.86 -3.42 -7.91
N TYR A 363 26.82 -4.26 -6.87
CA TYR A 363 25.57 -4.67 -6.24
C TYR A 363 25.01 -3.53 -5.38
N ALA A 364 24.45 -2.51 -6.03
CA ALA A 364 23.99 -1.24 -5.42
C ALA A 364 22.55 -1.27 -4.92
N LEU A 365 21.72 -2.21 -5.42
CA LEU A 365 20.30 -2.32 -5.10
C LEU A 365 19.99 -3.74 -4.58
N PRO A 366 19.34 -3.90 -3.42
CA PRO A 366 18.95 -5.22 -2.91
C PRO A 366 18.02 -5.94 -3.88
N VAL A 367 18.33 -7.19 -4.17
CA VAL A 367 17.45 -8.12 -4.90
C VAL A 367 16.64 -8.92 -3.88
N VAL A 368 15.31 -8.85 -4.01
CA VAL A 368 14.35 -9.43 -3.08
C VAL A 368 13.64 -10.59 -3.76
N PRO A 369 13.91 -11.86 -3.37
CA PRO A 369 13.18 -12.98 -3.95
C PRO A 369 11.74 -13.01 -3.45
N LEU A 370 10.79 -13.29 -4.37
CA LEU A 370 9.40 -13.57 -4.05
C LEU A 370 9.16 -15.08 -4.17
N PHE A 371 8.87 -15.72 -3.05
CA PHE A 371 8.45 -17.12 -2.98
C PHE A 371 6.92 -17.18 -2.93
N GLU A 372 6.30 -17.64 -4.02
CA GLU A 372 4.84 -17.53 -4.21
C GLU A 372 4.13 -18.83 -4.59
N ASN A 373 4.84 -19.89 -4.95
CA ASN A 373 4.29 -21.21 -5.20
C ASN A 373 4.76 -22.23 -4.14
N GLN A 374 4.17 -23.42 -4.13
CA GLN A 374 4.46 -24.46 -3.15
C GLN A 374 5.94 -24.87 -3.18
N LEU A 375 6.50 -25.07 -4.37
CA LEU A 375 7.90 -25.51 -4.53
C LEU A 375 8.87 -24.47 -3.97
N ALA A 376 8.70 -23.21 -4.37
CA ALA A 376 9.54 -22.10 -3.92
C ALA A 376 9.49 -21.91 -2.39
N LEU A 377 8.28 -21.96 -1.78
CA LEU A 377 8.11 -21.84 -0.34
C LEU A 377 8.76 -22.98 0.45
N THR A 378 8.71 -24.22 -0.07
CA THR A 378 9.30 -25.39 0.59
C THR A 378 10.80 -25.50 0.41
N SER A 379 11.37 -24.89 -0.63
CA SER A 379 12.81 -24.92 -0.96
C SER A 379 13.52 -23.59 -0.67
N ALA A 380 12.85 -22.64 -0.02
CA ALA A 380 13.35 -21.28 0.18
C ALA A 380 14.72 -21.25 0.90
N ASP A 381 14.92 -22.10 1.90
CA ASP A 381 16.18 -22.27 2.62
C ASP A 381 17.33 -22.70 1.71
N THR A 382 17.10 -23.70 0.88
CA THR A 382 18.07 -24.22 -0.09
C THR A 382 18.41 -23.15 -1.14
N ILE A 383 17.40 -22.47 -1.68
CA ILE A 383 17.56 -21.38 -2.65
C ILE A 383 18.40 -20.25 -2.05
N LEU A 384 18.10 -19.81 -0.84
CA LEU A 384 18.84 -18.75 -0.15
C LEU A 384 20.27 -19.17 0.20
N ASN A 385 20.47 -20.41 0.66
CA ASN A 385 21.80 -20.91 0.96
C ASN A 385 22.75 -20.86 -0.25
N HIS A 386 22.24 -21.21 -1.44
CA HIS A 386 23.04 -21.25 -2.67
C HIS A 386 23.14 -19.89 -3.39
N SER A 387 22.24 -18.95 -3.12
CA SER A 387 22.27 -17.63 -3.75
C SER A 387 23.09 -16.60 -2.97
N ILE A 388 23.14 -16.69 -1.63
CA ILE A 388 23.84 -15.72 -0.78
C ILE A 388 25.31 -16.15 -0.64
N THR A 389 26.13 -15.68 -1.57
CA THR A 389 27.60 -15.86 -1.53
C THR A 389 28.23 -14.90 -0.51
N GLU A 390 29.51 -15.09 -0.20
CA GLU A 390 30.20 -14.28 0.83
C GLU A 390 30.26 -12.79 0.45
N ASP A 391 30.49 -12.44 -0.81
CA ASP A 391 30.49 -11.05 -1.28
C ASP A 391 29.10 -10.39 -1.12
N ILE A 392 28.03 -11.13 -1.40
CA ILE A 392 26.64 -10.66 -1.20
C ILE A 392 26.37 -10.48 0.30
N ARG A 393 26.74 -11.47 1.12
CA ARG A 393 26.60 -11.39 2.57
C ARG A 393 27.30 -10.16 3.15
N GLN A 394 28.57 -9.94 2.77
CA GLN A 394 29.35 -8.78 3.22
C GLN A 394 28.72 -7.45 2.80
N LYS A 395 28.15 -7.38 1.60
CA LYS A 395 27.43 -6.18 1.14
C LYS A 395 26.22 -5.88 2.04
N HIS A 396 25.43 -6.89 2.39
CA HIS A 396 24.29 -6.73 3.31
C HIS A 396 24.75 -6.26 4.70
N LEU A 397 25.81 -6.86 5.24
CA LEU A 397 26.35 -6.49 6.55
C LEU A 397 26.87 -5.06 6.61
N THR A 398 27.55 -4.62 5.56
CA THR A 398 28.26 -3.33 5.57
C THR A 398 27.43 -2.14 5.11
N GLN A 399 26.45 -2.37 4.22
CA GLN A 399 25.71 -1.27 3.59
C GLN A 399 24.20 -1.30 3.85
N TRP A 400 23.66 -2.44 4.31
CA TRP A 400 22.21 -2.59 4.51
C TRP A 400 21.88 -3.11 5.91
N ASP A 401 22.69 -2.74 6.88
CA ASP A 401 22.48 -3.00 8.31
C ASP A 401 22.25 -4.50 8.61
N GLY A 402 22.91 -5.39 7.86
CA GLY A 402 22.74 -6.83 7.98
C GLY A 402 21.37 -7.37 7.61
N SER A 403 20.50 -6.55 7.04
CA SER A 403 19.14 -6.98 6.67
C SER A 403 19.13 -7.69 5.32
N TYR A 404 18.35 -8.78 5.22
CA TYR A 404 18.03 -9.45 3.97
C TYR A 404 16.52 -9.60 3.84
N GLU A 405 15.97 -9.08 2.77
CA GLU A 405 14.52 -9.05 2.56
C GLU A 405 14.07 -10.22 1.68
N VAL A 406 12.97 -10.84 2.08
CA VAL A 406 12.30 -11.93 1.35
C VAL A 406 10.81 -11.63 1.27
N MET A 407 10.25 -11.68 0.08
CA MET A 407 8.81 -11.53 -0.11
C MET A 407 8.11 -12.88 -0.16
N LEU A 408 6.94 -12.96 0.48
CA LEU A 408 6.11 -14.16 0.53
C LEU A 408 4.77 -13.90 -0.16
N GLY A 409 4.45 -14.74 -1.15
CA GLY A 409 3.24 -14.64 -1.95
C GLY A 409 2.09 -15.42 -1.35
N TYR A 410 1.02 -14.72 -0.98
CA TYR A 410 -0.18 -15.31 -0.37
C TYR A 410 -1.23 -15.69 -1.41
N SER A 411 -1.36 -14.91 -2.47
CA SER A 411 -2.42 -15.08 -3.47
C SER A 411 -2.22 -16.32 -4.33
N ASP A 412 -1.03 -16.48 -4.91
CA ASP A 412 -0.77 -17.56 -5.87
C ASP A 412 -0.65 -18.91 -5.17
N SER A 413 -0.01 -18.96 -4.01
CA SER A 413 0.00 -20.17 -3.16
C SER A 413 -1.40 -20.58 -2.69
N SER A 414 -2.31 -19.62 -2.42
CA SER A 414 -3.69 -19.92 -2.04
C SER A 414 -4.54 -20.41 -3.22
N LYS A 415 -4.32 -19.87 -4.43
CA LYS A 415 -4.97 -20.38 -5.65
C LYS A 415 -4.53 -21.81 -5.98
N GLU A 416 -3.27 -22.13 -5.71
CA GLU A 416 -2.73 -23.46 -5.96
C GLU A 416 -3.23 -24.51 -4.97
N ASN A 417 -3.32 -24.17 -3.67
CA ASN A 417 -3.46 -25.15 -2.59
C ASN A 417 -4.69 -24.94 -1.69
N GLY A 418 -5.40 -23.81 -1.84
CA GLY A 418 -6.40 -23.36 -0.88
C GLY A 418 -5.78 -22.52 0.24
N VAL A 419 -6.62 -21.70 0.91
CA VAL A 419 -6.17 -20.68 1.87
C VAL A 419 -5.46 -21.29 3.08
N PHE A 420 -6.03 -22.33 3.70
CA PHE A 420 -5.46 -22.93 4.92
C PHE A 420 -4.10 -23.59 4.66
N PRO A 421 -3.93 -24.47 3.66
CA PRO A 421 -2.62 -25.04 3.33
C PRO A 421 -1.57 -23.99 2.96
N SER A 422 -1.94 -22.98 2.18
CA SER A 422 -1.06 -21.87 1.83
C SER A 422 -0.53 -21.15 3.08
N ARG A 423 -1.42 -20.80 4.01
CA ARG A 423 -1.04 -20.11 5.24
C ARG A 423 -0.12 -20.95 6.13
N LEU A 424 -0.39 -22.24 6.22
CA LEU A 424 0.47 -23.15 6.98
C LEU A 424 1.86 -23.30 6.34
N MET A 425 1.94 -23.39 5.01
CA MET A 425 3.22 -23.40 4.28
C MET A 425 4.04 -22.14 4.53
N ILE A 426 3.40 -20.96 4.41
CA ILE A 426 4.05 -19.68 4.69
C ILE A 426 4.54 -19.61 6.14
N ALA A 427 3.72 -20.03 7.10
CA ALA A 427 4.12 -20.07 8.51
C ALA A 427 5.32 -20.98 8.77
N LYS A 428 5.41 -22.14 8.08
CA LYS A 428 6.58 -23.03 8.13
C LYS A 428 7.82 -22.39 7.49
N SER A 429 7.65 -21.69 6.36
CA SER A 429 8.77 -21.08 5.66
C SER A 429 9.42 -19.94 6.45
N PHE A 430 8.69 -19.26 7.34
CA PHE A 430 9.30 -18.24 8.22
C PHE A 430 10.49 -18.81 8.98
N LYS A 431 10.32 -19.97 9.64
CA LYS A 431 11.37 -20.56 10.45
C LYS A 431 12.57 -20.99 9.64
N SER A 432 12.35 -21.68 8.51
CA SER A 432 13.45 -22.16 7.66
C SER A 432 14.25 -20.99 7.06
N ILE A 433 13.56 -19.94 6.56
CA ILE A 433 14.19 -18.73 6.05
C ILE A 433 14.94 -17.99 7.16
N GLN A 434 14.32 -17.80 8.33
CA GLN A 434 14.93 -17.14 9.48
C GLN A 434 16.22 -17.86 9.89
N SER A 435 16.16 -19.17 10.13
CA SER A 435 17.35 -19.96 10.52
C SER A 435 18.46 -19.90 9.47
N THR A 436 18.11 -19.95 8.18
CA THR A 436 19.07 -19.85 7.08
C THR A 436 19.80 -18.50 7.06
N LEU A 437 19.06 -17.39 7.26
CA LEU A 437 19.64 -16.05 7.26
C LEU A 437 20.45 -15.79 8.53
N GLU A 438 19.97 -16.21 9.70
CA GLU A 438 20.68 -16.10 10.98
C GLU A 438 22.01 -16.87 10.97
N ASN A 439 22.06 -18.07 10.37
CA ASN A 439 23.30 -18.83 10.17
C ASN A 439 24.33 -18.10 9.30
N LYS A 440 23.87 -17.11 8.51
CA LYS A 440 24.72 -16.22 7.72
C LYS A 440 24.95 -14.86 8.40
N ASN A 441 24.55 -14.70 9.67
CA ASN A 441 24.55 -13.44 10.42
C ASN A 441 23.75 -12.32 9.70
N LEU A 442 22.69 -12.69 8.99
CA LEU A 442 21.76 -11.76 8.34
C LEU A 442 20.42 -11.77 9.07
N ARG A 443 19.83 -10.59 9.18
CA ARG A 443 18.52 -10.39 9.80
C ARG A 443 17.43 -10.44 8.73
N PRO A 444 16.43 -11.32 8.84
CA PRO A 444 15.34 -11.39 7.88
C PRO A 444 14.43 -10.17 7.97
N ILE A 445 14.00 -9.67 6.82
CA ILE A 445 12.83 -8.81 6.68
C ILE A 445 11.82 -9.55 5.82
N PHE A 446 10.67 -9.87 6.41
CA PHE A 446 9.60 -10.54 5.68
C PHE A 446 8.66 -9.51 5.07
N PHE A 447 8.55 -9.54 3.75
CA PHE A 447 7.61 -8.72 3.01
C PHE A 447 6.35 -9.54 2.70
N HIS A 448 5.25 -9.18 3.36
CA HIS A 448 4.01 -9.93 3.28
C HIS A 448 3.13 -9.43 2.14
N GLY A 449 2.93 -10.28 1.14
CA GLY A 449 2.06 -10.03 -0.02
C GLY A 449 0.57 -10.27 0.26
N SER A 450 0.12 -10.20 1.52
CA SER A 450 -1.28 -10.49 1.90
C SER A 450 -2.31 -9.47 1.39
N GLY A 451 -1.87 -8.26 1.06
CA GLY A 451 -2.71 -7.20 0.51
C GLY A 451 -3.64 -6.51 1.51
N GLY A 452 -3.81 -7.05 2.72
CA GLY A 452 -4.68 -6.50 3.77
C GLY A 452 -6.18 -6.57 3.46
N SER A 453 -6.58 -7.17 2.33
CA SER A 453 -7.98 -7.35 1.95
C SER A 453 -8.58 -8.58 2.61
N ILE A 454 -9.74 -8.43 3.25
CA ILE A 454 -10.52 -9.53 3.82
C ILE A 454 -10.91 -10.54 2.74
N GLU A 455 -11.25 -10.08 1.56
CA GLU A 455 -11.68 -10.88 0.40
C GLU A 455 -10.59 -11.84 -0.10
N ARG A 456 -9.32 -11.52 0.17
CA ARG A 456 -8.18 -12.41 -0.10
C ARG A 456 -7.73 -13.21 1.12
N GLY A 457 -8.59 -13.37 2.12
CA GLY A 457 -8.25 -14.03 3.37
C GLY A 457 -7.28 -13.23 4.24
N GLY A 458 -7.18 -11.88 4.03
CA GLY A 458 -6.32 -11.00 4.81
C GLY A 458 -6.69 -10.95 6.28
N GLY A 459 -7.99 -10.99 6.59
CA GLY A 459 -8.47 -10.87 7.96
C GLY A 459 -8.13 -9.53 8.62
N ASP A 460 -8.40 -9.42 9.91
CA ASP A 460 -7.89 -8.30 10.68
C ASP A 460 -6.40 -8.51 11.06
N ILE A 461 -5.74 -7.51 11.64
CA ILE A 461 -4.32 -7.60 12.01
C ILE A 461 -4.04 -8.79 12.94
N ASN A 462 -4.94 -9.15 13.86
CA ASN A 462 -4.76 -10.31 14.73
C ASN A 462 -4.73 -11.60 13.93
N GLU A 463 -5.65 -11.75 12.98
CA GLU A 463 -5.74 -12.95 12.13
C GLU A 463 -4.54 -13.04 11.18
N GLN A 464 -4.12 -11.90 10.60
CA GLN A 464 -2.95 -11.84 9.73
C GLN A 464 -1.68 -12.25 10.44
N THR A 465 -1.50 -11.76 11.65
CA THR A 465 -0.26 -11.96 12.44
C THR A 465 -0.34 -13.12 13.42
N ALA A 466 -1.42 -13.91 13.41
CA ALA A 466 -1.64 -14.97 14.39
C ALA A 466 -0.46 -15.95 14.48
N SER A 467 0.11 -16.34 13.34
CA SER A 467 1.24 -17.28 13.25
C SER A 467 2.62 -16.62 13.26
N TRP A 468 2.71 -15.28 13.38
CA TRP A 468 3.99 -14.57 13.31
C TRP A 468 4.60 -14.41 14.71
N SER A 469 5.92 -14.62 14.79
CA SER A 469 6.69 -14.30 15.99
C SER A 469 6.99 -12.80 16.08
N LYS A 470 7.51 -12.38 17.22
CA LYS A 470 7.95 -11.00 17.43
C LYS A 470 9.07 -10.59 16.48
N GLU A 471 10.01 -11.50 16.18
CA GLU A 471 11.08 -11.25 15.23
C GLU A 471 10.55 -11.03 13.81
N VAL A 472 9.59 -11.85 13.37
CA VAL A 472 8.91 -11.68 12.08
C VAL A 472 8.20 -10.33 11.98
N MET A 473 7.68 -9.84 13.10
CA MET A 473 6.96 -8.57 13.18
C MET A 473 7.87 -7.35 13.43
N ALA A 474 9.15 -7.54 13.75
CA ALA A 474 10.05 -6.44 14.12
C ALA A 474 10.21 -5.40 13.01
N ASN A 475 10.20 -5.82 11.75
CA ASN A 475 10.06 -4.99 10.57
C ASN A 475 8.75 -5.35 9.87
N TYR A 476 7.66 -4.75 10.31
CA TYR A 476 6.33 -5.04 9.76
C TYR A 476 6.20 -4.45 8.36
N LYS A 477 6.40 -5.27 7.33
CA LYS A 477 6.30 -4.86 5.93
C LYS A 477 5.17 -5.61 5.22
N VAL A 478 4.12 -4.88 4.84
CA VAL A 478 2.90 -5.45 4.24
C VAL A 478 2.42 -4.65 3.04
N THR A 479 1.83 -5.34 2.07
CA THR A 479 1.11 -4.69 0.97
C THR A 479 -0.22 -4.12 1.45
N ILE A 480 -0.59 -2.95 0.93
CA ILE A 480 -1.93 -2.35 1.09
C ILE A 480 -2.52 -2.18 -0.30
N GLN A 481 -3.63 -2.85 -0.56
CA GLN A 481 -4.30 -2.81 -1.86
C GLN A 481 -5.03 -1.50 -2.10
N GLY A 482 -5.22 -1.13 -3.37
CA GLY A 482 -5.84 0.12 -3.79
C GLY A 482 -7.21 0.34 -3.16
N GLU A 483 -8.06 -0.69 -3.10
CA GLU A 483 -9.37 -0.65 -2.46
C GLU A 483 -9.33 -0.37 -0.95
N MET A 484 -8.19 -0.65 -0.30
CA MET A 484 -7.99 -0.40 1.13
C MET A 484 -7.43 0.98 1.43
N ILE A 485 -6.93 1.71 0.43
CA ILE A 485 -6.26 3.00 0.61
C ILE A 485 -7.18 4.02 1.28
N ALA A 486 -8.37 4.28 0.72
CA ALA A 486 -9.31 5.23 1.31
C ALA A 486 -9.83 4.75 2.68
N ARG A 487 -9.96 3.44 2.89
CA ARG A 487 -10.40 2.85 4.17
C ARG A 487 -9.37 3.03 5.29
N LEU A 488 -8.08 2.87 4.98
CA LEU A 488 -7.00 2.95 5.96
C LEU A 488 -6.48 4.38 6.14
N PHE A 489 -6.18 5.07 5.03
CA PHE A 489 -5.53 6.38 5.03
C PHE A 489 -6.51 7.56 4.93
N GLY A 490 -7.80 7.30 4.69
CA GLY A 490 -8.84 8.33 4.54
C GLY A 490 -9.13 9.10 5.82
N SER A 491 -8.66 8.62 6.99
CA SER A 491 -8.71 9.31 8.28
C SER A 491 -7.47 8.99 9.10
N SER A 492 -6.76 10.00 9.57
CA SER A 492 -5.60 9.84 10.46
C SER A 492 -5.96 9.13 11.77
N SER A 493 -7.18 9.30 12.28
CA SER A 493 -7.67 8.60 13.47
C SER A 493 -7.82 7.09 13.22
N ILE A 494 -8.34 6.68 12.06
CA ILE A 494 -8.43 5.27 11.69
C ILE A 494 -7.03 4.68 11.52
N LEU A 495 -6.16 5.37 10.79
CA LEU A 495 -4.77 4.93 10.59
C LEU A 495 -4.04 4.77 11.93
N LYS A 496 -4.13 5.78 12.81
CA LYS A 496 -3.57 5.70 14.17
C LYS A 496 -4.10 4.49 14.94
N SER A 497 -5.41 4.26 14.89
CA SER A 497 -6.03 3.13 15.60
C SER A 497 -5.54 1.77 15.08
N GLN A 498 -5.24 1.63 13.78
CA GLN A 498 -4.69 0.41 13.22
C GLN A 498 -3.21 0.21 13.64
N ILE A 499 -2.44 1.29 13.66
CA ILE A 499 -1.06 1.26 14.16
C ILE A 499 -1.05 0.91 15.64
N ASP A 500 -1.89 1.54 16.46
CA ASP A 500 -2.04 1.24 17.88
C ASP A 500 -2.37 -0.23 18.12
N LYS A 501 -3.29 -0.80 17.33
CA LYS A 501 -3.67 -2.21 17.39
C LYS A 501 -2.49 -3.12 17.04
N PHE A 502 -1.73 -2.79 16.01
CA PHE A 502 -0.52 -3.52 15.65
C PHE A 502 0.51 -3.51 16.80
N LEU A 503 0.74 -2.34 17.41
CA LEU A 503 1.70 -2.19 18.52
C LEU A 503 1.27 -2.97 19.75
N ASP A 504 -0.03 -3.02 20.06
CA ASP A 504 -0.58 -3.85 21.15
C ASP A 504 -0.31 -5.35 20.91
N ILE A 505 -0.52 -5.81 19.66
CA ILE A 505 -0.26 -7.19 19.27
C ILE A 505 1.24 -7.49 19.35
N TYR A 506 2.07 -6.61 18.82
CA TYR A 506 3.53 -6.75 18.84
C TYR A 506 4.08 -6.89 20.26
N ALA A 507 3.58 -6.06 21.19
CA ALA A 507 4.00 -6.11 22.59
C ALA A 507 3.63 -7.44 23.29
N GLN A 508 2.59 -8.14 22.83
CA GLN A 508 2.09 -9.39 23.42
C GLN A 508 2.67 -10.65 22.74
N LYS A 509 3.41 -10.49 21.62
CA LYS A 509 3.93 -11.64 20.87
C LYS A 509 5.13 -12.28 21.54
N ASP A 510 5.14 -13.61 21.46
CA ASP A 510 6.30 -14.42 21.85
C ASP A 510 7.49 -14.15 20.91
N LYS A 511 8.70 -14.25 21.44
CA LYS A 511 9.91 -14.03 20.65
C LYS A 511 10.08 -15.05 19.54
N ASN A 512 9.76 -16.31 19.80
CA ASN A 512 10.05 -17.42 18.90
C ASN A 512 8.83 -17.84 18.09
N THR A 513 9.05 -18.16 16.82
CA THR A 513 8.07 -18.88 16.00
C THR A 513 7.85 -20.28 16.57
N PRO A 514 6.62 -20.83 16.59
CA PRO A 514 6.37 -22.20 17.01
C PRO A 514 7.32 -23.17 16.28
N ASN A 515 7.97 -24.05 17.05
CA ASN A 515 9.07 -24.86 16.51
C ASN A 515 8.59 -25.93 15.55
N ASP A 516 7.45 -26.56 15.83
CA ASP A 516 6.93 -27.64 15.02
C ASP A 516 5.39 -27.61 15.00
N TYR A 517 4.83 -27.97 13.89
CA TYR A 517 3.41 -28.20 13.75
C TYR A 517 3.13 -29.69 13.91
N PRO A 518 2.07 -30.09 14.66
CA PRO A 518 1.70 -31.50 14.82
C PRO A 518 1.53 -32.20 13.46
N GLU A 519 1.96 -33.46 13.39
CA GLU A 519 1.89 -34.24 12.15
C GLU A 519 0.44 -34.35 11.65
N GLU A 520 -0.51 -34.46 12.58
CA GLU A 520 -1.94 -34.50 12.27
C GLU A 520 -2.41 -33.24 11.54
N LEU A 521 -1.88 -32.05 11.93
CA LEU A 521 -2.20 -30.79 11.28
C LEU A 521 -1.63 -30.74 9.85
N LEU A 522 -0.43 -31.29 9.63
CA LEU A 522 0.19 -31.36 8.31
C LEU A 522 -0.59 -32.33 7.39
N LEU A 523 -0.99 -33.49 7.90
CA LEU A 523 -1.83 -34.44 7.18
C LEU A 523 -3.21 -33.87 6.85
N PHE A 524 -3.83 -33.17 7.81
CA PHE A 524 -5.08 -32.47 7.57
C PHE A 524 -4.93 -31.42 6.48
N SER A 525 -3.87 -30.60 6.52
CA SER A 525 -3.57 -29.60 5.51
C SER A 525 -3.41 -30.21 4.11
N ALA A 526 -2.71 -31.33 4.00
CA ALA A 526 -2.54 -32.04 2.74
C ALA A 526 -3.88 -32.53 2.17
N LYS A 527 -4.75 -33.09 3.03
CA LYS A 527 -6.11 -33.50 2.63
C LYS A 527 -6.98 -32.32 2.18
N VAL A 528 -6.88 -31.18 2.86
CA VAL A 528 -7.61 -29.96 2.47
C VAL A 528 -7.11 -29.47 1.09
N SER A 529 -5.79 -29.44 0.86
CA SER A 529 -5.23 -29.06 -0.45
C SER A 529 -5.67 -29.99 -1.56
N GLN A 530 -5.63 -31.31 -1.32
CA GLN A 530 -6.10 -32.29 -2.29
C GLN A 530 -7.58 -32.06 -2.62
N LYS A 531 -8.42 -31.89 -1.61
CA LYS A 531 -9.86 -31.69 -1.80
C LYS A 531 -10.18 -30.40 -2.53
N TYR A 532 -9.42 -29.34 -2.26
CA TYR A 532 -9.52 -28.08 -2.98
C TYR A 532 -9.16 -28.26 -4.47
N LYS A 533 -8.04 -28.94 -4.78
CA LYS A 533 -7.62 -29.23 -6.16
C LYS A 533 -8.67 -30.07 -6.92
N GLU A 534 -9.18 -31.11 -6.30
CA GLU A 534 -10.27 -31.93 -6.86
C GLU A 534 -11.51 -31.08 -7.21
N LEU A 535 -11.87 -30.14 -6.31
CA LEU A 535 -13.02 -29.27 -6.50
C LEU A 535 -12.84 -28.33 -7.68
N ILE A 536 -11.74 -27.56 -7.72
CA ILE A 536 -11.51 -26.56 -8.77
C ILE A 536 -11.22 -27.18 -10.15
N GLN A 537 -10.75 -28.43 -10.17
CA GLN A 537 -10.51 -29.19 -11.40
C GLN A 537 -11.72 -29.97 -11.88
N SER A 538 -12.82 -30.01 -11.11
CA SER A 538 -14.03 -30.72 -11.52
C SER A 538 -14.70 -30.04 -12.72
N GLU A 539 -15.26 -30.83 -13.62
CA GLU A 539 -15.91 -30.36 -14.87
C GLU A 539 -17.05 -29.37 -14.62
N TRP A 540 -17.74 -29.50 -13.48
CA TRP A 540 -18.87 -28.65 -13.13
C TRP A 540 -18.52 -27.35 -12.44
N PHE A 541 -17.30 -27.19 -11.87
CA PHE A 541 -16.94 -26.06 -11.03
C PHE A 541 -17.03 -24.73 -11.80
N TRP A 542 -16.31 -24.61 -12.92
CA TRP A 542 -16.29 -23.37 -13.70
C TRP A 542 -17.65 -23.03 -14.33
N PRO A 543 -18.37 -23.97 -14.96
CA PRO A 543 -19.74 -23.70 -15.42
C PRO A 543 -20.67 -23.21 -14.31
N THR A 544 -20.53 -23.75 -13.09
CA THR A 544 -21.33 -23.29 -11.94
C THR A 544 -20.96 -21.86 -11.55
N ILE A 545 -19.66 -21.52 -11.46
CA ILE A 545 -19.21 -20.16 -11.15
C ILE A 545 -19.71 -19.16 -12.20
N GLU A 546 -19.60 -19.50 -13.48
CA GLU A 546 -20.04 -18.62 -14.57
C GLU A 546 -21.57 -18.40 -14.57
N GLN A 547 -22.35 -19.40 -14.19
CA GLN A 547 -23.82 -19.30 -14.17
C GLN A 547 -24.37 -18.73 -12.86
N ALA A 548 -23.74 -19.04 -11.73
CA ALA A 548 -24.26 -18.70 -10.39
C ALA A 548 -23.66 -17.43 -9.80
N SER A 549 -22.71 -16.79 -10.49
CA SER A 549 -22.06 -15.57 -10.00
C SER A 549 -21.95 -14.52 -11.12
N PRO A 550 -21.69 -13.24 -10.80
CA PRO A 550 -21.43 -12.18 -11.80
C PRO A 550 -20.04 -12.28 -12.43
N TYR A 551 -19.41 -13.47 -12.51
CA TYR A 551 -18.04 -13.68 -12.96
C TYR A 551 -17.74 -13.05 -14.33
N HIS A 552 -18.63 -13.22 -15.30
CA HIS A 552 -18.44 -12.67 -16.65
C HIS A 552 -18.51 -11.13 -16.70
N PHE A 553 -19.18 -10.47 -15.74
CA PHE A 553 -19.20 -9.00 -15.64
C PHE A 553 -17.92 -8.42 -15.04
N LEU A 554 -17.07 -9.23 -14.39
CA LEU A 554 -15.80 -8.74 -13.82
C LEU A 554 -14.88 -8.13 -14.88
N THR A 555 -14.97 -8.59 -16.13
CA THR A 555 -14.17 -8.05 -17.24
C THR A 555 -14.63 -6.67 -17.71
N GLU A 556 -15.83 -6.26 -17.37
CA GLU A 556 -16.40 -4.95 -17.70
C GLU A 556 -16.06 -3.88 -16.65
N LEU A 557 -15.67 -4.33 -15.45
CA LEU A 557 -15.28 -3.41 -14.38
C LEU A 557 -14.00 -2.66 -14.71
N LYS A 558 -14.02 -1.34 -14.55
CA LYS A 558 -12.87 -0.45 -14.80
C LYS A 558 -12.04 -0.23 -13.51
N ILE A 559 -11.60 -1.35 -12.91
CA ILE A 559 -10.97 -1.40 -11.58
C ILE A 559 -9.43 -1.44 -11.60
N GLY A 560 -8.79 -0.93 -12.62
CA GLY A 560 -7.34 -0.84 -12.62
C GLY A 560 -6.69 -0.67 -13.99
N SER A 561 -5.47 -0.17 -14.00
CA SER A 561 -4.67 0.02 -15.21
C SER A 561 -4.18 -1.29 -15.82
N ARG A 562 -4.10 -2.38 -15.03
CA ARG A 562 -3.72 -3.71 -15.53
C ARG A 562 -4.78 -4.31 -16.47
N PRO A 563 -4.35 -5.08 -17.50
CA PRO A 563 -5.27 -5.88 -18.30
C PRO A 563 -6.04 -6.87 -17.40
N THR A 564 -7.36 -6.95 -17.59
CA THR A 564 -8.22 -7.92 -16.86
C THR A 564 -7.95 -9.37 -17.26
N LYS A 565 -7.40 -9.59 -18.46
CA LYS A 565 -6.94 -10.92 -18.94
C LYS A 565 -5.48 -10.82 -19.37
N ARG A 566 -4.61 -11.70 -18.85
CA ARG A 566 -3.24 -11.86 -19.34
C ARG A 566 -3.26 -12.50 -20.73
N LYS A 567 -2.42 -11.99 -21.65
CA LYS A 567 -2.46 -12.35 -23.07
C LYS A 567 -1.82 -13.71 -23.43
N SER A 568 -1.36 -14.54 -22.55
CA SER A 568 -0.69 -15.79 -22.94
C SER A 568 -0.72 -16.89 -21.90
N GLY A 569 -1.20 -18.05 -22.35
CA GLY A 569 -1.11 -19.36 -21.73
C GLY A 569 -2.33 -20.22 -22.10
N PRO A 570 -2.15 -21.53 -22.33
CA PRO A 570 -3.26 -22.42 -22.61
C PRO A 570 -4.28 -22.53 -21.46
N ASP A 571 -3.99 -21.91 -20.31
CA ASP A 571 -4.85 -21.93 -19.13
C ASP A 571 -5.33 -20.51 -18.80
N GLN A 572 -6.33 -20.04 -19.55
CA GLN A 572 -6.97 -18.72 -19.35
C GLN A 572 -7.73 -18.60 -18.00
N ARG A 573 -7.72 -19.63 -17.15
CA ARG A 573 -8.47 -19.77 -15.90
C ARG A 573 -7.63 -19.61 -14.63
N LYS A 574 -6.35 -19.22 -14.80
CA LYS A 574 -5.46 -18.92 -13.68
C LYS A 574 -5.48 -17.45 -13.28
#